data_a0171c58b873436ef1d8482932386814
#
_entry.id   a0171c58b873436ef1d8482932386814
#
_cell.length_a   1.000
_cell.length_b   1.000
_cell.length_c   1.000
_cell.angle_alpha   90.00
_cell.angle_beta   90.00
_cell.angle_gamma   90.00
#
_symmetry.space_group_name_H-M   'P 1'
#
loop_
_entity.id
_entity.type
_entity.pdbx_description
1 polymer ?
#
loop_
_entity_poly.entity_id
_entity_poly.type
_entity_poly.pdbx_seq_one_letter_code
_entity_poly.pdbx_strand_id
1 'polypeptide(L)'
;MATILLVGVDLYFRAKLEGLLPAHHVVTSDSVDSPDVVIADIARIEPEEVADAYPETPILGFTNHTDTSGLRRAHAAGFDQVVVRSALVERAPQLVEELTA
;
A
#
# COMPACT_ATOMS: atom_id res chain seq x y z
N MET A 1 -14.39 7.85 4.34
CA MET A 1 -13.72 7.88 3.03
C MET A 1 -12.27 8.31 3.20
N ALA A 2 -11.35 7.56 2.63
CA ALA A 2 -9.92 7.84 2.77
C ALA A 2 -9.30 8.12 1.41
N THR A 3 -8.23 8.90 1.39
CA THR A 3 -7.40 9.10 0.20
C THR A 3 -6.25 8.10 0.27
N ILE A 4 -6.18 7.22 -0.72
CA ILE A 4 -5.21 6.14 -0.79
C ILE A 4 -4.24 6.41 -1.92
N LEU A 5 -2.96 6.56 -1.59
CA LEU A 5 -1.91 6.76 -2.58
C LEU A 5 -1.28 5.42 -2.94
N LEU A 6 -1.24 5.10 -4.23
CA LEU A 6 -0.58 3.90 -4.72
C LEU A 6 0.83 4.24 -5.19
N VAL A 7 1.82 3.50 -4.71
CA VAL A 7 3.24 3.70 -5.05
C VAL A 7 3.78 2.44 -5.71
N GLY A 8 4.28 2.56 -6.93
CA GLY A 8 4.84 1.44 -7.67
C GLY A 8 3.83 0.41 -8.16
N VAL A 9 2.55 0.70 -8.06
CA VAL A 9 1.48 -0.23 -8.46
C VAL A 9 1.24 -0.11 -9.96
N ASP A 10 1.21 -1.26 -10.66
CA ASP A 10 0.94 -1.26 -12.09
C ASP A 10 -0.51 -0.91 -12.40
N LEU A 11 -0.76 -0.57 -13.67
CA LEU A 11 -2.06 -0.08 -14.11
C LEU A 11 -3.19 -1.11 -13.92
N TYR A 12 -2.90 -2.37 -14.15
CA TYR A 12 -3.91 -3.43 -13.99
C TYR A 12 -4.30 -3.62 -12.53
N PHE A 13 -3.32 -3.66 -11.65
CA PHE A 13 -3.60 -3.84 -10.23
C PHE A 13 -4.23 -2.59 -9.63
N ARG A 14 -3.86 -1.42 -10.13
CA ARG A 14 -4.52 -0.17 -9.75
C ARG A 14 -6.03 -0.23 -10.04
N ALA A 15 -6.40 -0.65 -11.25
CA ALA A 15 -7.81 -0.78 -11.62
C ALA A 15 -8.53 -1.77 -10.71
N LYS A 16 -7.87 -2.87 -10.37
CA LYS A 16 -8.44 -3.86 -9.45
C LYS A 16 -8.66 -3.27 -8.06
N LEU A 17 -7.69 -2.54 -7.54
CA LEU A 17 -7.81 -1.91 -6.23
C LEU A 17 -8.92 -0.85 -6.21
N GLU A 18 -9.05 -0.06 -7.27
CA GLU A 18 -10.14 0.91 -7.36
C GLU A 18 -11.51 0.22 -7.27
N GLY A 19 -11.65 -0.93 -7.93
CA GLY A 19 -12.87 -1.72 -7.84
C GLY A 19 -13.12 -2.34 -6.48
N LEU A 20 -12.06 -2.68 -5.75
CA LEU A 20 -12.15 -3.27 -4.42
C LEU A 20 -12.39 -2.22 -3.33
N LEU A 21 -12.09 -0.96 -3.61
CA LEU A 21 -12.14 0.13 -2.64
C LEU A 21 -13.02 1.28 -3.13
N PRO A 22 -14.30 1.00 -3.49
CA PRO A 22 -15.16 2.02 -4.10
C PRO A 22 -15.53 3.14 -3.13
N ALA A 23 -15.41 2.92 -1.83
CA ALA A 23 -15.71 3.93 -0.82
C ALA A 23 -14.54 4.92 -0.59
N HIS A 24 -13.41 4.70 -1.26
CA HIS A 24 -12.21 5.49 -1.05
C HIS A 24 -11.76 6.16 -2.33
N HIS A 25 -10.95 7.21 -2.18
CA HIS A 25 -10.37 7.93 -3.31
C HIS A 25 -8.95 7.41 -3.55
N VAL A 26 -8.77 6.67 -4.64
CA VAL A 26 -7.49 6.06 -4.99
C VAL A 26 -6.75 6.96 -5.98
N VAL A 27 -5.53 7.35 -5.63
CA VAL A 27 -4.71 8.23 -6.45
C VAL A 27 -3.32 7.62 -6.67
N THR A 28 -2.66 8.03 -7.74
CA THR A 28 -1.31 7.56 -8.06
C THR A 28 -0.29 8.70 -8.11
N SER A 29 -0.76 9.94 -7.98
CA SER A 29 0.09 11.11 -8.04
C SER A 29 0.61 11.48 -6.66
N ASP A 30 1.90 11.72 -6.56
CA ASP A 30 2.54 12.21 -5.35
C ASP A 30 2.22 13.68 -5.05
N SER A 31 1.38 14.31 -5.85
CA SER A 31 0.90 15.67 -5.60
C SER A 31 -0.11 15.74 -4.45
N VAL A 32 -0.52 14.62 -3.90
CA VAL A 32 -1.39 14.58 -2.72
C VAL A 32 -0.57 14.87 -1.49
N ASP A 33 -0.87 15.99 -0.81
CA ASP A 33 -0.07 16.44 0.33
C ASP A 33 -0.13 15.51 1.54
N SER A 34 -1.28 14.91 1.79
CA SER A 34 -1.49 14.08 2.98
C SER A 34 -2.44 12.93 2.66
N PRO A 35 -1.94 11.86 2.03
CA PRO A 35 -2.77 10.68 1.88
C PRO A 35 -3.06 10.06 3.25
N ASP A 36 -4.20 9.41 3.36
CA ASP A 36 -4.56 8.72 4.60
C ASP A 36 -3.88 7.37 4.74
N VAL A 37 -3.60 6.72 3.60
CA VAL A 37 -2.91 5.42 3.54
C VAL A 37 -2.07 5.38 2.27
N VAL A 38 -0.90 4.78 2.36
CA VAL A 38 -0.06 4.46 1.19
C VAL A 38 -0.12 2.95 0.97
N ILE A 39 -0.40 2.52 -0.26
CA ILE A 39 -0.30 1.11 -0.65
C ILE A 39 0.86 1.00 -1.65
N ALA A 40 1.85 0.17 -1.33
CA ALA A 40 3.07 0.06 -2.13
C ALA A 40 3.32 -1.37 -2.58
N ASP A 41 3.70 -1.53 -3.85
CA ASP A 41 4.17 -2.83 -4.36
C ASP A 41 5.65 -2.97 -4.01
N ILE A 42 5.93 -3.78 -2.99
CA ILE A 42 7.27 -3.94 -2.43
C ILE A 42 8.30 -4.40 -3.48
N ALA A 43 7.85 -5.19 -4.45
CA ALA A 43 8.75 -5.68 -5.49
C ALA A 43 9.20 -4.60 -6.47
N ARG A 44 8.54 -3.45 -6.49
CA ARG A 44 8.78 -2.38 -7.47
C ARG A 44 9.25 -1.07 -6.84
N ILE A 45 9.42 -1.04 -5.53
CA ILE A 45 9.87 0.17 -4.82
C ILE A 45 10.97 -0.21 -3.82
N GLU A 46 11.61 0.81 -3.27
CA GLU A 46 12.52 0.62 -2.15
C GLU A 46 11.77 0.94 -0.86
N PRO A 47 11.53 -0.06 0.02
CA PRO A 47 10.72 0.17 1.22
C PRO A 47 11.21 1.34 2.07
N GLU A 48 12.52 1.48 2.23
CA GLU A 48 13.11 2.54 3.04
C GLU A 48 12.79 3.93 2.48
N GLU A 49 12.79 4.07 1.16
CA GLU A 49 12.48 5.35 0.51
C GLU A 49 11.02 5.74 0.71
N VAL A 50 10.11 4.76 0.61
CA VAL A 50 8.69 5.01 0.82
C VAL A 50 8.43 5.39 2.28
N ALA A 51 9.03 4.67 3.22
CA ALA A 51 8.88 4.98 4.64
C ALA A 51 9.42 6.38 4.97
N ASP A 52 10.54 6.77 4.36
CA ASP A 52 11.12 8.10 4.58
C ASP A 52 10.26 9.20 3.97
N ALA A 53 9.61 8.94 2.83
CA ALA A 53 8.76 9.91 2.16
C ALA A 53 7.43 10.15 2.91
N TYR A 54 6.94 9.15 3.63
CA TYR A 54 5.64 9.20 4.32
C TYR A 54 5.77 8.74 5.77
N PRO A 55 6.57 9.46 6.58
CA PRO A 55 6.89 8.99 7.94
C PRO A 55 5.70 8.99 8.90
N GLU A 56 4.66 9.75 8.61
CA GLU A 56 3.49 9.85 9.47
C GLU A 56 2.22 9.25 8.88
N THR A 57 2.34 8.60 7.72
CA THR A 57 1.21 8.00 7.02
C THR A 57 1.30 6.48 7.15
N PRO A 58 0.20 5.78 7.49
CA PRO A 58 0.20 4.33 7.48
C PRO A 58 0.54 3.77 6.10
N ILE A 59 1.42 2.79 6.05
CA ILE A 59 1.88 2.17 4.81
C ILE A 59 1.53 0.69 4.80
N LEU A 60 0.80 0.28 3.77
CA LEU A 60 0.46 -1.11 3.51
C LEU A 60 1.29 -1.57 2.32
N GLY A 61 2.21 -2.51 2.55
CA GLY A 61 3.02 -3.09 1.49
C GLY A 61 2.46 -4.45 1.07
N PHE A 62 2.59 -4.77 -0.21
CA PHE A 62 2.22 -6.10 -0.70
C PHE A 62 3.26 -6.60 -1.68
N THR A 63 3.38 -7.92 -1.77
CA THR A 63 4.30 -8.58 -2.71
C THR A 63 3.87 -10.03 -2.90
N ASN A 64 4.65 -10.80 -3.66
CA ASN A 64 4.40 -12.23 -3.85
C ASN A 64 4.75 -13.02 -2.58
N HIS A 65 4.07 -14.15 -2.36
CA HIS A 65 4.33 -15.00 -1.20
C HIS A 65 5.74 -15.59 -1.18
N THR A 66 6.43 -15.63 -2.33
CA THR A 66 7.78 -16.12 -2.43
C THR A 66 8.86 -15.06 -2.18
N ASP A 67 8.46 -13.80 -2.06
CA ASP A 67 9.38 -12.68 -1.87
C ASP A 67 9.65 -12.45 -0.38
N THR A 68 10.32 -13.39 0.26
CA THR A 68 10.59 -13.31 1.69
C THR A 68 11.54 -12.17 2.06
N SER A 69 12.51 -11.87 1.20
CA SER A 69 13.42 -10.75 1.47
C SER A 69 12.71 -9.40 1.37
N GLY A 70 11.78 -9.24 0.41
CA GLY A 70 10.98 -8.02 0.29
C GLY A 70 10.07 -7.81 1.49
N LEU A 71 9.42 -8.87 1.97
CA LEU A 71 8.60 -8.82 3.17
C LEU A 71 9.42 -8.38 4.37
N ARG A 72 10.61 -8.93 4.53
CA ARG A 72 11.50 -8.61 5.63
C ARG A 72 11.98 -7.17 5.59
N ARG A 73 12.33 -6.70 4.40
CA ARG A 73 12.79 -5.30 4.20
C ARG A 73 11.69 -4.31 4.52
N ALA A 74 10.46 -4.59 4.12
CA ALA A 74 9.33 -3.71 4.40
C ALA A 74 9.03 -3.64 5.90
N HIS A 75 9.09 -4.76 6.60
CA HIS A 75 8.96 -4.76 8.05
C HIS A 75 10.07 -3.95 8.71
N ALA A 76 11.30 -4.14 8.27
CA ALA A 76 12.46 -3.41 8.82
C ALA A 76 12.36 -1.90 8.55
N ALA A 77 11.75 -1.51 7.43
CA ALA A 77 11.55 -0.11 7.08
C ALA A 77 10.43 0.56 7.88
N GLY A 78 9.63 -0.23 8.60
CA GLY A 78 8.56 0.31 9.45
C GLY A 78 7.19 0.38 8.80
N PHE A 79 6.93 -0.42 7.76
CA PHE A 79 5.59 -0.50 7.17
C PHE A 79 4.61 -1.00 8.23
N ASP A 80 3.43 -0.39 8.26
CA ASP A 80 2.41 -0.72 9.27
C ASP A 80 1.77 -2.09 9.04
N GLN A 81 1.60 -2.47 7.76
CA GLN A 81 1.11 -3.79 7.37
C GLN A 81 1.90 -4.27 6.17
N VAL A 82 2.20 -5.56 6.15
CA VAL A 82 2.84 -6.20 5.01
C VAL A 82 2.10 -7.50 4.72
N VAL A 83 1.55 -7.62 3.52
CA VAL A 83 0.72 -8.76 3.15
C VAL A 83 1.14 -9.32 1.79
N VAL A 84 0.71 -10.52 1.48
CA VAL A 84 0.86 -11.05 0.13
C VAL A 84 -0.28 -10.51 -0.74
N ARG A 85 -0.04 -10.48 -2.06
CA ARG A 85 -0.99 -9.89 -3.02
C ARG A 85 -2.38 -10.50 -2.90
N SER A 86 -2.48 -11.81 -2.77
CA SER A 86 -3.78 -12.49 -2.66
C SER A 86 -4.55 -12.07 -1.41
N ALA A 87 -3.84 -11.88 -0.30
CA ALA A 87 -4.48 -11.41 0.94
C ALA A 87 -4.99 -9.97 0.79
N LEU A 88 -4.24 -9.13 0.08
CA LEU A 88 -4.69 -7.77 -0.20
C LEU A 88 -5.97 -7.78 -1.03
N VAL A 89 -6.04 -8.60 -2.07
CA VAL A 89 -7.23 -8.70 -2.91
C VAL A 89 -8.45 -9.16 -2.11
N GLU A 90 -8.26 -10.13 -1.21
CA GLU A 90 -9.37 -10.67 -0.41
C GLU A 90 -9.83 -9.72 0.68
N ARG A 91 -8.94 -8.90 1.22
CA ARG A 91 -9.21 -8.13 2.44
C ARG A 91 -8.95 -6.63 2.30
N ALA A 92 -8.89 -6.12 1.07
CA ALA A 92 -8.52 -4.71 0.85
C ALA A 92 -9.35 -3.71 1.68
N PRO A 93 -10.69 -3.75 1.67
CA PRO A 93 -11.46 -2.80 2.46
C PRO A 93 -11.16 -2.89 3.96
N GLN A 94 -11.04 -4.11 4.48
CA GLN A 94 -10.79 -4.34 5.89
C GLN A 94 -9.41 -3.81 6.29
N LEU A 95 -8.39 -4.08 5.47
CA LEU A 95 -7.03 -3.61 5.75
C LEU A 95 -6.94 -2.10 5.76
N VAL A 96 -7.62 -1.44 4.82
CA VAL A 96 -7.66 0.03 4.77
C VAL A 96 -8.37 0.59 6.00
N GLU A 97 -9.50 -0.02 6.40
CA GLU A 97 -10.21 0.42 7.60
C GLU A 97 -9.37 0.30 8.85
N GLU A 98 -8.62 -0.78 9.00
CA GLU A 98 -7.74 -0.98 10.15
C GLU A 98 -6.65 0.12 10.22
N LEU A 99 -6.14 0.54 9.07
CA LEU A 99 -5.08 1.54 9.02
C LEU A 99 -5.59 2.97 9.16
N THR A 100 -6.86 3.21 8.88
CA THR A 100 -7.46 4.55 8.95
C THR A 100 -8.33 4.75 10.20
N ALA A 101 -8.46 3.73 11.01
CA ALA A 101 -9.28 3.78 12.22
C ALA A 101 -8.70 4.68 13.31
#